data_32c10857c6b341dc0d7e96bd90a2e791
#
_entry.id   32c10857c6b341dc0d7e96bd90a2e791
#
_cell.length_a   1.000
_cell.length_b   1.000
_cell.length_c   1.000
_cell.angle_alpha   90.00
_cell.angle_beta   90.00
_cell.angle_gamma   90.00
#
_symmetry.space_group_name_H-M   'P 1'
#
loop_
_entity.id
_entity.type
_entity.pdbx_description
1 polymer ?
#
loop_
_entity_poly.entity_id
_entity_poly.type
_entity_poly.pdbx_seq_one_letter_code
_entity_poly.pdbx_strand_id
1 'polypeptide(L)'
;NGLEPKEPSREEHEKEKEKLEKSIDNIKKSIVKLETTKVNYQEAINAFSNKGIRSVVLDFITPFLNEKANEYLQILSGSDIEIEFLTQVKNSKGELKDKFDVIVKNSKGGQSYKSNSAGEQKRIDLAISFAIQDLIMSKDDISTNIALYDECFDGLDTIGCENVIKLLKDRLSKVSTIFVITHNETLKPLFEKTIRVVKEKGISKLED
;
A
#
# COMPACT_ATOMS: atom_id res chain seq x y z
N ASN A 1 76.11 14.86 29.44
CA ASN A 1 75.70 13.46 29.67
C ASN A 1 74.70 13.08 28.63
N GLY A 2 75.18 12.54 27.50
CA GLY A 2 74.35 11.93 26.48
C GLY A 2 73.98 10.56 26.95
N LEU A 3 72.71 10.38 27.24
CA LEU A 3 72.07 9.05 27.34
C LEU A 3 71.78 8.61 25.89
N GLU A 4 72.67 7.81 25.34
CA GLU A 4 72.36 7.07 24.13
C GLU A 4 71.16 6.14 24.42
N PRO A 5 70.12 6.09 23.60
CA PRO A 5 69.01 5.15 23.79
C PRO A 5 69.58 3.73 23.68
N LYS A 6 69.52 2.96 24.76
CA LYS A 6 69.84 1.53 24.73
C LYS A 6 68.98 0.83 23.67
N GLU A 7 69.66 0.26 22.66
CA GLU A 7 68.93 -0.64 21.72
C GLU A 7 68.23 -1.77 22.51
N PRO A 8 66.97 -2.02 22.20
CA PRO A 8 66.22 -3.08 22.90
C PRO A 8 66.91 -4.42 22.68
N SER A 9 66.90 -5.26 23.71
CA SER A 9 67.51 -6.58 23.67
C SER A 9 66.79 -7.48 22.69
N ARG A 10 67.46 -8.51 22.15
CA ARG A 10 66.84 -9.51 21.23
C ARG A 10 65.60 -10.14 21.82
N GLU A 11 65.53 -10.36 23.13
CA GLU A 11 64.36 -10.91 23.85
C GLU A 11 63.17 -9.93 23.89
N GLU A 12 63.42 -8.61 23.96
CA GLU A 12 62.38 -7.57 23.91
C GLU A 12 61.77 -7.49 22.51
N HIS A 13 62.55 -7.59 21.47
CA HIS A 13 62.06 -7.66 20.10
C HIS A 13 61.23 -8.92 19.82
N GLU A 14 61.64 -10.09 20.35
CA GLU A 14 60.87 -11.33 20.23
C GLU A 14 59.50 -11.26 20.94
N LYS A 15 59.44 -10.69 22.14
CA LYS A 15 58.18 -10.44 22.85
C LYS A 15 57.27 -9.45 22.15
N GLU A 16 57.80 -8.44 21.58
CA GLU A 16 57.04 -7.42 20.80
C GLU A 16 56.49 -8.04 19.51
N LYS A 17 57.29 -8.87 18.83
CA LYS A 17 56.85 -9.61 17.64
C LYS A 17 55.68 -10.53 17.97
N GLU A 18 55.75 -11.32 19.08
CA GLU A 18 54.68 -12.21 19.48
C GLU A 18 53.37 -11.45 19.82
N LYS A 19 53.49 -10.27 20.46
CA LYS A 19 52.31 -9.41 20.72
C LYS A 19 51.70 -8.88 19.44
N LEU A 20 52.50 -8.47 18.48
CA LEU A 20 52.04 -7.98 17.17
C LEU A 20 51.39 -9.10 16.37
N GLU A 21 51.93 -10.30 16.36
CA GLU A 21 51.36 -11.47 15.69
C GLU A 21 49.99 -11.83 16.29
N LYS A 22 49.81 -11.84 17.61
CA LYS A 22 48.54 -12.02 18.29
C LYS A 22 47.51 -10.92 17.94
N SER A 23 47.99 -9.68 17.87
CA SER A 23 47.16 -8.54 17.48
C SER A 23 46.68 -8.66 16.03
N ILE A 24 47.57 -9.07 15.11
CA ILE A 24 47.25 -9.31 13.70
C ILE A 24 46.19 -10.44 13.58
N ASP A 25 46.34 -11.53 14.33
CA ASP A 25 45.35 -12.63 14.30
C ASP A 25 43.98 -12.17 14.81
N ASN A 26 43.95 -11.39 15.90
CA ASN A 26 42.71 -10.84 16.42
C ASN A 26 42.01 -9.88 15.44
N ILE A 27 42.80 -9.03 14.77
CA ILE A 27 42.29 -8.11 13.73
C ILE A 27 41.76 -8.91 12.55
N LYS A 28 42.44 -9.95 12.07
CA LYS A 28 41.98 -10.82 11.00
C LYS A 28 40.65 -11.49 11.34
N LYS A 29 40.50 -12.03 12.55
CA LYS A 29 39.24 -12.62 13.06
C LYS A 29 38.10 -11.58 13.08
N SER A 30 38.41 -10.34 13.48
CA SER A 30 37.45 -9.24 13.50
C SER A 30 37.02 -8.83 12.10
N ILE A 31 37.91 -8.81 11.13
CA ILE A 31 37.63 -8.51 9.73
C ILE A 31 36.66 -9.55 9.17
N VAL A 32 36.95 -10.84 9.34
CA VAL A 32 36.06 -11.93 8.87
C VAL A 32 34.65 -11.81 9.46
N LYS A 33 34.56 -11.51 10.76
CA LYS A 33 33.28 -11.30 11.44
C LYS A 33 32.51 -10.11 10.86
N LEU A 34 33.20 -9.00 10.61
CA LEU A 34 32.59 -7.80 10.03
C LEU A 34 32.16 -8.04 8.58
N GLU A 35 32.94 -8.76 7.79
CA GLU A 35 32.58 -9.13 6.42
C GLU A 35 31.33 -10.00 6.40
N THR A 36 31.23 -11.02 7.25
CA THR A 36 30.02 -11.85 7.39
C THR A 36 28.81 -10.99 7.78
N THR A 37 28.98 -10.09 8.76
CA THR A 37 27.92 -9.19 9.19
C THR A 37 27.46 -8.26 8.06
N LYS A 38 28.41 -7.74 7.28
CA LYS A 38 28.12 -6.90 6.10
C LYS A 38 27.30 -7.65 5.05
N VAL A 39 27.64 -8.91 4.76
CA VAL A 39 26.86 -9.75 3.83
C VAL A 39 25.45 -9.95 4.33
N ASN A 40 25.26 -10.31 5.61
CA ASN A 40 23.93 -10.50 6.19
C ASN A 40 23.07 -9.22 6.14
N TYR A 41 23.64 -8.07 6.43
CA TYR A 41 22.93 -6.79 6.27
C TYR A 41 22.57 -6.49 4.82
N GLN A 42 23.46 -6.80 3.88
CA GLN A 42 23.17 -6.60 2.46
C GLN A 42 22.03 -7.50 1.98
N GLU A 43 21.99 -8.74 2.43
CA GLU A 43 20.88 -9.66 2.13
C GLU A 43 19.55 -9.18 2.74
N ALA A 44 19.58 -8.70 3.99
CA ALA A 44 18.41 -8.11 4.62
C ALA A 44 17.91 -6.86 3.86
N ILE A 45 18.82 -5.97 3.47
CA ILE A 45 18.48 -4.78 2.66
C ILE A 45 17.84 -5.21 1.34
N ASN A 46 18.39 -6.20 0.67
CA ASN A 46 17.84 -6.72 -0.59
C ASN A 46 16.45 -7.34 -0.38
N ALA A 47 16.26 -8.13 0.68
CA ALA A 47 14.97 -8.74 1.00
C ALA A 47 13.86 -7.70 1.25
N PHE A 48 14.17 -6.59 1.92
CA PHE A 48 13.22 -5.51 2.20
C PHE A 48 13.22 -4.39 1.16
N SER A 49 13.99 -4.52 0.09
CA SER A 49 13.95 -3.61 -1.06
C SER A 49 12.64 -3.74 -1.85
N ASN A 50 12.41 -2.81 -2.77
CA ASN A 50 11.26 -2.88 -3.69
C ASN A 50 11.25 -4.15 -4.56
N LYS A 51 12.42 -4.78 -4.79
CA LYS A 51 12.59 -6.02 -5.57
C LYS A 51 12.52 -7.30 -4.72
N GLY A 52 12.42 -7.17 -3.40
CA GLY A 52 12.36 -8.30 -2.48
C GLY A 52 10.94 -8.73 -2.15
N ILE A 53 10.69 -9.00 -0.88
CA ILE A 53 9.40 -9.47 -0.34
C ILE A 53 8.23 -8.59 -0.78
N ARG A 54 8.42 -7.28 -0.87
CA ARG A 54 7.39 -6.33 -1.28
C ARG A 54 6.89 -6.60 -2.70
N SER A 55 7.80 -6.86 -3.66
CA SER A 55 7.42 -7.19 -5.04
C SER A 55 6.63 -8.49 -5.08
N VAL A 56 7.09 -9.52 -4.37
CA VAL A 56 6.41 -10.82 -4.30
C VAL A 56 4.99 -10.69 -3.75
N VAL A 57 4.80 -9.91 -2.69
CA VAL A 57 3.46 -9.66 -2.13
C VAL A 57 2.57 -8.94 -3.14
N LEU A 58 3.08 -7.92 -3.82
CA LEU A 58 2.32 -7.19 -4.85
C LEU A 58 1.94 -8.10 -6.01
N ASP A 59 2.85 -8.94 -6.50
CA ASP A 59 2.57 -9.89 -7.59
C ASP A 59 1.48 -10.90 -7.20
N PHE A 60 1.41 -11.27 -5.92
CA PHE A 60 0.40 -12.18 -5.41
C PHE A 60 -1.00 -11.54 -5.29
N ILE A 61 -1.08 -10.27 -4.88
CA ILE A 61 -2.38 -9.60 -4.68
C ILE A 61 -2.91 -8.90 -5.93
N THR A 62 -2.06 -8.56 -6.90
CA THR A 62 -2.43 -7.79 -8.10
C THR A 62 -3.49 -8.50 -8.96
N PRO A 63 -3.45 -9.82 -9.22
CA PRO A 63 -4.50 -10.48 -9.97
C PRO A 63 -5.88 -10.35 -9.31
N PHE A 64 -5.96 -10.52 -8.00
CA PHE A 64 -7.19 -10.33 -7.23
C PHE A 64 -7.72 -8.90 -7.34
N LEU A 65 -6.84 -7.89 -7.18
CA LEU A 65 -7.23 -6.49 -7.30
C LEU A 65 -7.73 -6.15 -8.70
N ASN A 66 -7.07 -6.66 -9.75
CA ASN A 66 -7.48 -6.47 -11.14
C ASN A 66 -8.88 -7.04 -11.38
N GLU A 67 -9.12 -8.28 -10.95
CA GLU A 67 -10.42 -8.93 -11.09
C GLU A 67 -11.51 -8.15 -10.35
N LYS A 68 -11.32 -7.91 -9.05
CA LYS A 68 -12.35 -7.29 -8.20
C LYS A 68 -12.60 -5.82 -8.53
N ALA A 69 -11.57 -5.03 -8.81
CA ALA A 69 -11.77 -3.64 -9.18
C ALA A 69 -12.54 -3.50 -10.50
N ASN A 70 -12.28 -4.36 -11.49
CA ASN A 70 -13.01 -4.34 -12.75
C ASN A 70 -14.43 -4.88 -12.62
N GLU A 71 -14.70 -5.90 -11.77
CA GLU A 71 -16.06 -6.33 -11.43
C GLU A 71 -16.88 -5.14 -10.87
N TYR A 72 -16.34 -4.42 -9.88
CA TYR A 72 -17.02 -3.25 -9.30
C TYR A 72 -17.17 -2.12 -10.31
N LEU A 73 -16.15 -1.87 -11.11
CA LEU A 73 -16.17 -0.81 -12.11
C LEU A 73 -17.21 -1.09 -13.20
N GLN A 74 -17.38 -2.34 -13.59
CA GLN A 74 -18.42 -2.74 -14.53
C GLN A 74 -19.82 -2.42 -14.00
N ILE A 75 -20.07 -2.60 -12.71
CA ILE A 75 -21.35 -2.23 -12.08
C ILE A 75 -21.50 -0.70 -12.01
N LEU A 76 -20.43 0.02 -11.68
CA LEU A 76 -20.46 1.47 -11.48
C LEU A 76 -20.47 2.27 -12.78
N SER A 77 -19.79 1.80 -13.84
CA SER A 77 -19.54 2.55 -15.08
C SER A 77 -19.90 1.80 -16.36
N GLY A 78 -20.33 0.54 -16.25
CA GLY A 78 -20.44 -0.34 -17.41
C GLY A 78 -19.05 -0.76 -17.92
N SER A 79 -18.99 -1.20 -19.19
CA SER A 79 -17.76 -1.73 -19.81
C SER A 79 -16.83 -0.67 -20.41
N ASP A 80 -17.09 0.61 -20.19
CA ASP A 80 -16.34 1.69 -20.85
C ASP A 80 -14.96 1.94 -20.22
N ILE A 81 -14.81 1.65 -18.94
CA ILE A 81 -13.59 1.91 -18.16
C ILE A 81 -13.03 0.63 -17.60
N GLU A 82 -11.73 0.43 -17.76
CA GLU A 82 -10.98 -0.70 -17.25
C GLU A 82 -9.76 -0.21 -16.44
N ILE A 83 -9.43 -0.92 -15.36
CA ILE A 83 -8.29 -0.66 -14.50
C ILE A 83 -7.31 -1.83 -14.62
N GLU A 84 -6.03 -1.51 -14.70
CA GLU A 84 -4.95 -2.49 -14.67
C GLU A 84 -3.89 -2.06 -13.64
N PHE A 85 -3.75 -2.85 -12.58
CA PHE A 85 -2.67 -2.74 -11.62
C PHE A 85 -1.44 -3.45 -12.17
N LEU A 86 -0.31 -2.75 -12.18
CA LEU A 86 0.97 -3.26 -12.64
C LEU A 86 1.97 -3.28 -11.50
N THR A 87 2.77 -4.33 -11.43
CA THR A 87 3.91 -4.45 -10.50
C THR A 87 5.21 -4.04 -11.15
N GLN A 88 5.24 -4.00 -12.49
CA GLN A 88 6.40 -3.62 -13.28
C GLN A 88 6.01 -2.65 -14.39
N VAL A 89 6.87 -1.67 -14.62
CA VAL A 89 6.71 -0.66 -15.70
C VAL A 89 7.97 -0.61 -16.54
N LYS A 90 7.84 -0.43 -17.84
CA LYS A 90 8.99 -0.20 -18.72
C LYS A 90 9.50 1.23 -18.53
N ASN A 91 10.80 1.39 -18.32
CA ASN A 91 11.44 2.70 -18.31
C ASN A 91 11.61 3.24 -19.75
N SER A 92 12.11 4.46 -19.88
CA SER A 92 12.36 5.11 -21.18
C SER A 92 13.36 4.37 -22.08
N LYS A 93 14.12 3.43 -21.52
CA LYS A 93 15.07 2.56 -22.25
C LYS A 93 14.49 1.19 -22.59
N GLY A 94 13.20 0.92 -22.26
CA GLY A 94 12.53 -0.34 -22.49
C GLY A 94 12.83 -1.44 -21.46
N GLU A 95 13.61 -1.14 -20.40
CA GLU A 95 13.94 -2.09 -19.34
C GLU A 95 12.78 -2.15 -18.32
N LEU A 96 12.45 -3.33 -17.82
CA LEU A 96 11.45 -3.52 -16.77
C LEU A 96 11.99 -2.98 -15.44
N LYS A 97 11.21 -2.13 -14.79
CA LYS A 97 11.48 -1.59 -13.46
C LYS A 97 10.31 -1.95 -12.54
N ASP A 98 10.62 -2.52 -11.38
CA ASP A 98 9.62 -2.80 -10.37
C ASP A 98 9.05 -1.48 -9.86
N LYS A 99 7.79 -1.23 -10.19
CA LYS A 99 7.02 -0.07 -9.81
C LYS A 99 5.56 -0.43 -9.82
N PHE A 100 4.92 -0.32 -8.67
CA PHE A 100 3.45 -0.42 -8.61
C PHE A 100 2.84 0.80 -9.29
N ASP A 101 2.01 0.58 -10.29
CA ASP A 101 1.30 1.63 -11.03
C ASP A 101 -0.12 1.17 -11.36
N VAL A 102 -0.99 2.13 -11.65
CA VAL A 102 -2.38 1.89 -12.02
C VAL A 102 -2.64 2.54 -13.37
N ILE A 103 -2.97 1.73 -14.36
CA ILE A 103 -3.39 2.18 -15.68
C ILE A 103 -4.91 2.19 -15.73
N VAL A 104 -5.48 3.28 -16.24
CA VAL A 104 -6.90 3.41 -16.52
C VAL A 104 -7.08 3.50 -18.01
N LYS A 105 -7.90 2.63 -18.59
CA LYS A 105 -8.27 2.63 -20.01
C LYS A 105 -9.75 2.99 -20.09
N ASN A 106 -10.09 4.05 -20.83
CA ASN A 106 -11.47 4.44 -21.07
C ASN A 106 -11.73 4.41 -22.58
N SER A 107 -12.69 3.62 -23.02
CA SER A 107 -13.05 3.47 -24.43
C SER A 107 -13.56 4.78 -25.06
N LYS A 108 -14.03 5.72 -24.23
CA LYS A 108 -14.56 7.02 -24.66
C LYS A 108 -13.51 8.14 -24.68
N GLY A 109 -12.24 7.87 -24.36
CA GLY A 109 -11.16 8.82 -24.61
C GLY A 109 -10.07 8.96 -23.54
N GLY A 110 -10.28 8.58 -22.30
CA GLY A 110 -9.27 8.71 -21.25
C GLY A 110 -8.27 7.54 -21.21
N GLN A 111 -6.98 7.81 -21.40
CA GLN A 111 -5.92 6.78 -21.27
C GLN A 111 -5.16 6.89 -19.94
N SER A 112 -5.62 7.73 -19.03
CA SER A 112 -5.04 7.90 -17.69
C SER A 112 -6.13 8.31 -16.70
N TYR A 113 -5.91 8.06 -15.42
CA TYR A 113 -6.84 8.46 -14.36
C TYR A 113 -7.26 9.93 -14.47
N LYS A 114 -6.29 10.83 -14.68
CA LYS A 114 -6.53 12.30 -14.75
C LYS A 114 -7.30 12.78 -15.99
N SER A 115 -7.35 11.98 -17.04
CA SER A 115 -8.08 12.34 -18.27
C SER A 115 -9.56 11.95 -18.24
N ASN A 116 -10.02 11.33 -17.15
CA ASN A 116 -11.42 11.01 -16.93
C ASN A 116 -12.14 12.17 -16.22
N SER A 117 -13.44 12.27 -16.42
CA SER A 117 -14.30 13.23 -15.71
C SER A 117 -14.30 12.99 -14.20
N ALA A 118 -14.69 13.99 -13.42
CA ALA A 118 -14.73 13.85 -11.96
C ALA A 118 -15.62 12.67 -11.49
N GLY A 119 -16.77 12.47 -12.15
CA GLY A 119 -17.66 11.36 -11.86
C GLY A 119 -17.07 10.00 -12.24
N GLU A 120 -16.32 9.91 -13.35
CA GLU A 120 -15.60 8.68 -13.72
C GLU A 120 -14.44 8.39 -12.75
N GLN A 121 -13.68 9.41 -12.37
CA GLN A 121 -12.63 9.26 -11.35
C GLN A 121 -13.20 8.75 -10.02
N LYS A 122 -14.34 9.30 -9.58
CA LYS A 122 -15.02 8.84 -8.37
C LYS A 122 -15.45 7.38 -8.46
N ARG A 123 -15.96 6.91 -9.59
CA ARG A 123 -16.33 5.51 -9.81
C ARG A 123 -15.09 4.60 -9.78
N ILE A 124 -13.98 5.04 -10.36
CA ILE A 124 -12.70 4.33 -10.31
C ILE A 124 -12.22 4.19 -8.85
N ASP A 125 -12.23 5.29 -8.09
CA ASP A 125 -11.80 5.30 -6.68
C ASP A 125 -12.66 4.38 -5.81
N LEU A 126 -13.97 4.38 -6.03
CA LEU A 126 -14.89 3.49 -5.32
C LEU A 126 -14.64 2.03 -5.67
N ALA A 127 -14.45 1.70 -6.96
CA ALA A 127 -14.17 0.34 -7.40
C ALA A 127 -12.88 -0.20 -6.76
N ILE A 128 -11.80 0.60 -6.76
CA ILE A 128 -10.54 0.25 -6.12
C ILE A 128 -10.72 0.08 -4.61
N SER A 129 -11.46 0.99 -3.97
CA SER A 129 -11.71 0.94 -2.52
C SER A 129 -12.47 -0.32 -2.13
N PHE A 130 -13.50 -0.71 -2.89
CA PHE A 130 -14.25 -1.95 -2.66
C PHE A 130 -13.38 -3.19 -2.88
N ALA A 131 -12.53 -3.21 -3.90
CA ALA A 131 -11.61 -4.31 -4.16
C ALA A 131 -10.59 -4.50 -3.02
N ILE A 132 -10.04 -3.40 -2.50
CA ILE A 132 -9.12 -3.42 -1.35
C ILE A 132 -9.84 -3.90 -0.09
N GLN A 133 -11.08 -3.45 0.16
CA GLN A 133 -11.87 -3.94 1.29
C GLN A 133 -12.11 -5.45 1.19
N ASP A 134 -12.45 -5.96 0.01
CA ASP A 134 -12.64 -7.40 -0.19
C ASP A 134 -11.33 -8.18 0.02
N LEU A 135 -10.18 -7.64 -0.42
CA LEU A 135 -8.89 -8.23 -0.15
C LEU A 135 -8.61 -8.33 1.36
N ILE A 136 -8.90 -7.27 2.11
CA ILE A 136 -8.74 -7.25 3.57
C ILE A 136 -9.68 -8.27 4.23
N MET A 137 -10.95 -8.28 3.82
CA MET A 137 -11.97 -9.19 4.37
C MET A 137 -11.76 -10.66 3.99
N SER A 138 -11.00 -10.93 2.92
CA SER A 138 -10.62 -12.29 2.53
C SER A 138 -9.59 -12.95 3.45
N LYS A 139 -9.01 -12.19 4.39
CA LYS A 139 -8.12 -12.71 5.42
C LYS A 139 -8.95 -13.26 6.56
N ASP A 140 -8.82 -14.57 6.83
CA ASP A 140 -9.63 -15.30 7.82
C ASP A 140 -9.60 -14.72 9.25
N ASP A 141 -8.58 -13.94 9.57
CA ASP A 141 -8.41 -13.33 10.89
C ASP A 141 -9.12 -11.98 11.08
N ILE A 142 -9.75 -11.42 10.02
CA ILE A 142 -10.37 -10.09 10.07
C ILE A 142 -11.87 -10.21 9.81
N SER A 143 -12.66 -10.27 10.88
CA SER A 143 -14.12 -10.16 10.79
C SER A 143 -14.55 -8.73 11.09
N THR A 144 -15.06 -8.01 10.09
CA THR A 144 -15.60 -6.67 10.25
C THR A 144 -17.11 -6.72 10.16
N ASN A 145 -17.82 -6.32 11.23
CA ASN A 145 -19.27 -6.30 11.26
C ASN A 145 -19.87 -4.95 10.85
N ILE A 146 -19.04 -3.90 10.75
CA ILE A 146 -19.46 -2.53 10.47
C ILE A 146 -18.60 -1.98 9.34
N ALA A 147 -19.26 -1.33 8.36
CA ALA A 147 -18.59 -0.53 7.34
C ALA A 147 -19.10 0.91 7.39
N LEU A 148 -18.20 1.87 7.24
CA LEU A 148 -18.50 3.29 7.22
C LEU A 148 -18.04 3.89 5.88
N TYR A 149 -18.95 4.57 5.20
CA TYR A 149 -18.68 5.27 3.94
C TYR A 149 -19.00 6.75 4.12
N ASP A 150 -17.96 7.57 4.01
CA ASP A 150 -18.07 9.02 4.14
C ASP A 150 -18.05 9.65 2.73
N GLU A 151 -19.10 10.42 2.41
CA GLU A 151 -19.28 11.17 1.15
C GLU A 151 -18.99 10.34 -0.11
N CYS A 152 -19.40 9.05 -0.10
CA CYS A 152 -19.13 8.13 -1.21
C CYS A 152 -19.96 8.42 -2.47
N PHE A 153 -21.00 9.25 -2.37
CA PHE A 153 -21.89 9.63 -3.47
C PHE A 153 -21.50 10.94 -4.17
N ASP A 154 -20.56 11.68 -3.61
CA ASP A 154 -20.17 12.99 -4.13
C ASP A 154 -19.63 12.91 -5.56
N GLY A 155 -20.12 13.80 -6.40
CA GLY A 155 -19.70 13.86 -7.81
C GLY A 155 -20.31 12.80 -8.73
N LEU A 156 -21.20 11.93 -8.19
CA LEU A 156 -21.91 10.94 -8.98
C LEU A 156 -23.24 11.51 -9.51
N ASP A 157 -23.63 11.06 -10.70
CA ASP A 157 -24.97 11.27 -11.25
C ASP A 157 -25.99 10.31 -10.59
N THR A 158 -27.27 10.45 -10.91
CA THR A 158 -28.34 9.63 -10.35
C THR A 158 -28.10 8.15 -10.55
N ILE A 159 -27.68 7.74 -11.75
CA ILE A 159 -27.40 6.33 -12.08
C ILE A 159 -26.18 5.81 -11.25
N GLY A 160 -25.14 6.63 -11.12
CA GLY A 160 -24.00 6.30 -10.29
C GLY A 160 -24.37 6.11 -8.84
N CYS A 161 -25.23 6.97 -8.27
CA CYS A 161 -25.74 6.81 -6.90
C CYS A 161 -26.54 5.51 -6.73
N GLU A 162 -27.44 5.19 -7.67
CA GLU A 162 -28.21 3.94 -7.64
C GLU A 162 -27.31 2.70 -7.67
N ASN A 163 -26.27 2.72 -8.52
CA ASN A 163 -25.32 1.63 -8.63
C ASN A 163 -24.50 1.45 -7.33
N VAL A 164 -24.06 2.54 -6.71
CA VAL A 164 -23.37 2.47 -5.41
C VAL A 164 -24.28 1.89 -4.34
N ILE A 165 -25.55 2.31 -4.26
CA ILE A 165 -26.51 1.77 -3.30
C ILE A 165 -26.73 0.27 -3.50
N LYS A 166 -26.84 -0.17 -4.75
CA LYS A 166 -26.93 -1.59 -5.06
C LYS A 166 -25.73 -2.36 -4.53
N LEU A 167 -24.51 -1.85 -4.78
CA LEU A 167 -23.29 -2.46 -4.24
C LEU A 167 -23.26 -2.49 -2.72
N LEU A 168 -23.70 -1.40 -2.05
CA LEU A 168 -23.74 -1.35 -0.59
C LEU A 168 -24.75 -2.37 -0.03
N LYS A 169 -25.91 -2.54 -0.68
CA LYS A 169 -26.90 -3.58 -0.30
C LYS A 169 -26.34 -4.99 -0.47
N ASP A 170 -25.62 -5.27 -1.57
CA ASP A 170 -24.99 -6.56 -1.77
C ASP A 170 -23.92 -6.84 -0.70
N ARG A 171 -23.24 -5.81 -0.22
CA ARG A 171 -22.24 -5.93 0.86
C ARG A 171 -22.84 -6.24 2.23
N LEU A 172 -24.13 -6.00 2.46
CA LEU A 172 -24.82 -6.42 3.70
C LEU A 172 -24.83 -7.94 3.88
N SER A 173 -24.54 -8.71 2.82
CA SER A 173 -24.29 -10.15 2.95
C SER A 173 -22.96 -10.48 3.67
N LYS A 174 -22.00 -9.54 3.68
CA LYS A 174 -20.66 -9.71 4.24
C LYS A 174 -20.46 -8.96 5.57
N VAL A 175 -21.18 -7.86 5.78
CA VAL A 175 -21.12 -7.02 7.00
C VAL A 175 -22.50 -6.80 7.56
N SER A 176 -22.65 -6.77 8.88
CA SER A 176 -23.97 -6.67 9.54
C SER A 176 -24.57 -5.27 9.44
N THR A 177 -23.75 -4.24 9.37
CA THR A 177 -24.21 -2.84 9.40
C THR A 177 -23.33 -1.97 8.50
N ILE A 178 -24.00 -1.14 7.69
CA ILE A 178 -23.35 -0.13 6.86
C ILE A 178 -23.87 1.25 7.26
N PHE A 179 -22.95 2.15 7.60
CA PHE A 179 -23.23 3.56 7.80
C PHE A 179 -22.76 4.35 6.58
N VAL A 180 -23.63 5.23 6.10
CA VAL A 180 -23.31 6.16 5.04
C VAL A 180 -23.48 7.58 5.56
N ILE A 181 -22.41 8.38 5.48
CA ILE A 181 -22.45 9.80 5.78
C ILE A 181 -22.59 10.55 4.46
N THR A 182 -23.60 11.40 4.36
CA THR A 182 -23.86 12.23 3.17
C THR A 182 -24.65 13.47 3.55
N HIS A 183 -24.41 14.55 2.85
CA HIS A 183 -25.21 15.77 2.92
C HIS A 183 -26.29 15.83 1.83
N ASN A 184 -26.40 14.81 0.97
CA ASN A 184 -27.36 14.79 -0.12
C ASN A 184 -28.71 14.26 0.34
N GLU A 185 -29.65 15.16 0.62
CA GLU A 185 -31.02 14.84 1.07
C GLU A 185 -31.82 13.98 0.06
N THR A 186 -31.46 13.99 -1.23
CA THR A 186 -32.16 13.22 -2.25
C THR A 186 -31.95 11.70 -2.11
N LEU A 187 -30.88 11.31 -1.41
CA LEU A 187 -30.56 9.89 -1.15
C LEU A 187 -31.32 9.31 0.04
N LYS A 188 -31.88 10.15 0.91
CA LYS A 188 -32.58 9.74 2.14
C LYS A 188 -33.62 8.62 1.91
N PRO A 189 -34.49 8.66 0.90
CA PRO A 189 -35.50 7.61 0.68
C PRO A 189 -34.92 6.24 0.32
N LEU A 190 -33.63 6.17 -0.02
CA LEU A 190 -32.97 4.94 -0.45
C LEU A 190 -32.39 4.13 0.73
N PHE A 191 -32.41 4.71 1.94
CA PHE A 191 -31.94 4.09 3.18
C PHE A 191 -33.10 3.73 4.11
N GLU A 192 -33.01 2.59 4.79
CA GLU A 192 -34.03 2.11 5.73
C GLU A 192 -34.12 2.97 7.00
N LYS A 193 -32.97 3.46 7.47
CA LYS A 193 -32.88 4.31 8.65
C LYS A 193 -32.01 5.52 8.35
N THR A 194 -32.42 6.65 8.87
CA THR A 194 -31.68 7.92 8.75
C THR A 194 -31.47 8.51 10.13
N ILE A 195 -30.25 8.95 10.40
CA ILE A 195 -29.88 9.71 11.59
C ILE A 195 -29.53 11.11 11.12
N ARG A 196 -30.27 12.11 11.58
CA ARG A 196 -30.01 13.50 11.23
C ARG A 196 -29.18 14.18 12.30
N VAL A 197 -28.09 14.79 11.88
CA VAL A 197 -27.21 15.57 12.75
C VAL A 197 -27.36 17.05 12.36
N VAL A 198 -27.82 17.87 13.29
CA VAL A 198 -27.95 19.32 13.08
C VAL A 198 -26.97 20.08 13.97
N LYS A 199 -26.46 21.21 13.46
CA LYS A 199 -25.59 22.08 14.23
C LYS A 199 -26.30 23.39 14.54
N GLU A 200 -26.66 23.58 15.81
CA GLU A 200 -27.27 24.82 16.33
C GLU A 200 -26.32 25.52 17.29
N LYS A 201 -26.09 26.82 17.03
CA LYS A 201 -25.23 27.65 17.88
C LYS A 201 -23.86 27.04 18.22
N GLY A 202 -23.28 26.29 17.24
CA GLY A 202 -21.98 25.66 17.42
C GLY A 202 -22.00 24.29 18.11
N ILE A 203 -23.15 23.78 18.51
CA ILE A 203 -23.33 22.48 19.17
C ILE A 203 -24.05 21.55 18.19
N SER A 204 -23.48 20.35 17.98
CA SER A 204 -24.11 19.28 17.17
C SER A 204 -25.08 18.48 18.02
N LYS A 205 -26.26 18.20 17.47
CA LYS A 205 -27.33 17.43 18.11
C LYS A 205 -27.88 16.40 17.12
N LEU A 206 -28.38 15.29 17.64
CA LEU A 206 -29.22 14.37 16.87
C LEU A 206 -30.64 14.96 16.84
N GLU A 207 -31.25 14.92 15.67
CA GLU A 207 -32.66 15.27 15.46
C GLU A 207 -33.41 13.96 15.20
N ASP A 208 -34.48 13.73 15.99
CA ASP A 208 -35.37 12.56 15.88
C ASP A 208 -36.26 12.62 14.63
#